data_3ecccdc6e00b67ee15eb8f2ee66e0c4d
#
_entry.id   3ecccdc6e00b67ee15eb8f2ee66e0c4d
#
_cell.length_a   1.000
_cell.length_b   1.000
_cell.length_c   1.000
_cell.angle_alpha   90.00
_cell.angle_beta   90.00
_cell.angle_gamma   90.00
#
_symmetry.space_group_name_H-M   'P 1'
#
loop_
_entity.id
_entity.type
_entity.pdbx_description
1 polymer ?
#
loop_
_entity_poly.entity_id
_entity_poly.type
_entity_poly.pdbx_seq_one_letter_code
_entity_poly.pdbx_strand_id
1 'polypeptide(L)'
;MKKTTLTVVLLLSIICAFGQKKAVNRAFSEAKMEKPNFQEARDNIKGALTNPETKDDAKTWYVAGFVENSYFEKDNVQKTLGMTLKDGDGPMYDALVKSYEYFLQAIALDTLPNEKGKIKPRYVKDIRKTLKQNIDGYANAGVYYFTQKEYKKAYDVWGIYLNIPKMSIMKGEKEGLPADSTLAILEFNRALAALQTNDTTLAIKALNEAKGNGYNQNDIYKYLVYEYEMTQDTANLIKTLQEGEKLFKNEMVEVKDENGNTKMQKEITYTLKLINLYIFSGKYDEAIATLESVLADEPNNAEYWNVKGNLYESQKKYDQSIECFEKAISINPSYADALGSIGRVYFNLAVQKNNEISTITDNAKYTEAREKEVLPLFEKSRPYYEKAYELKPDEPDYKYALRNIYYNLNDAEKLKAIEGQ
;
A
#
# COMPACT_ATOMS: atom_id res chain seq x y z
N MET A 1 58.88 -33.01 24.37
CA MET A 1 58.38 -32.18 23.27
C MET A 1 56.92 -31.67 23.44
N LYS A 2 55.92 -32.38 24.00
CA LYS A 2 54.56 -31.94 24.15
C LYS A 2 54.32 -30.75 25.15
N LYS A 3 55.13 -30.63 26.20
CA LYS A 3 55.04 -29.55 27.21
C LYS A 3 55.58 -28.20 26.70
N THR A 4 56.63 -28.20 25.88
CA THR A 4 57.23 -26.99 25.30
C THR A 4 56.37 -26.39 24.21
N THR A 5 55.68 -27.21 23.42
CA THR A 5 54.77 -26.72 22.38
C THR A 5 53.51 -26.03 22.97
N LEU A 6 53.01 -26.55 24.10
CA LEU A 6 51.83 -25.96 24.76
C LEU A 6 52.19 -24.60 25.40
N THR A 7 53.38 -24.47 25.95
CA THR A 7 53.84 -23.21 26.58
C THR A 7 54.11 -22.11 25.52
N VAL A 8 54.62 -22.46 24.36
CA VAL A 8 54.87 -21.53 23.25
C VAL A 8 53.53 -21.06 22.62
N VAL A 9 52.52 -21.93 22.48
CA VAL A 9 51.20 -21.57 22.01
C VAL A 9 50.48 -20.63 23.01
N LEU A 10 50.60 -20.92 24.30
CA LEU A 10 50.02 -20.02 25.35
C LEU A 10 50.73 -18.65 25.40
N LEU A 11 52.05 -18.61 25.23
CA LEU A 11 52.81 -17.33 25.20
C LEU A 11 52.50 -16.53 23.94
N LEU A 12 52.32 -17.13 22.78
CA LEU A 12 51.89 -16.47 21.54
C LEU A 12 50.47 -15.91 21.62
N SER A 13 49.54 -16.64 22.25
CA SER A 13 48.17 -16.16 22.45
C SER A 13 48.11 -14.95 23.40
N ILE A 14 48.92 -14.96 24.48
CA ILE A 14 49.03 -13.84 25.44
C ILE A 14 49.63 -12.59 24.77
N ILE A 15 50.66 -12.73 23.96
CA ILE A 15 51.30 -11.63 23.23
C ILE A 15 50.32 -11.03 22.18
N CYS A 16 49.54 -11.83 21.48
CA CYS A 16 48.49 -11.40 20.56
C CYS A 16 47.37 -10.64 21.30
N ALA A 17 46.93 -11.11 22.46
CA ALA A 17 45.90 -10.48 23.27
C ALA A 17 46.28 -9.10 23.76
N PHE A 18 47.47 -8.93 24.30
CA PHE A 18 48.01 -7.62 24.70
C PHE A 18 48.14 -6.68 23.51
N GLY A 19 48.46 -7.23 22.33
CA GLY A 19 48.52 -6.49 21.07
C GLY A 19 47.17 -5.91 20.67
N GLN A 20 46.09 -6.68 20.74
CA GLN A 20 44.77 -6.26 20.32
C GLN A 20 44.14 -5.24 21.29
N LYS A 21 44.27 -5.40 22.61
CA LYS A 21 43.84 -4.39 23.57
C LYS A 21 44.57 -3.06 23.41
N LYS A 22 45.88 -3.09 23.05
CA LYS A 22 46.60 -1.85 22.69
C LYS A 22 46.12 -1.28 21.39
N ALA A 23 45.75 -2.07 20.39
CA ALA A 23 45.18 -1.59 19.12
C ALA A 23 43.86 -0.90 19.33
N VAL A 24 42.93 -1.41 20.18
CA VAL A 24 41.70 -0.73 20.58
C VAL A 24 41.99 0.66 21.17
N ASN A 25 42.98 0.73 22.10
CA ASN A 25 43.34 2.02 22.73
C ASN A 25 43.94 2.99 21.70
N ARG A 26 44.78 2.50 20.76
CA ARG A 26 45.32 3.35 19.68
C ARG A 26 44.23 3.89 18.77
N ALA A 27 43.28 3.06 18.33
CA ALA A 27 42.16 3.47 17.51
C ALA A 27 41.37 4.58 18.18
N PHE A 28 41.10 4.45 19.49
CA PHE A 28 40.38 5.46 20.25
C PHE A 28 41.17 6.78 20.37
N SER A 29 42.49 6.70 20.64
CA SER A 29 43.35 7.89 20.74
C SER A 29 43.47 8.60 19.40
N GLU A 30 43.64 7.84 18.30
CA GLU A 30 43.74 8.39 16.93
C GLU A 30 42.50 9.14 16.51
N ALA A 31 41.31 8.57 16.77
CA ALA A 31 40.03 9.20 16.44
C ALA A 31 39.76 10.49 17.25
N LYS A 32 40.45 10.67 18.37
CA LYS A 32 40.35 11.87 19.25
C LYS A 32 41.35 12.97 18.94
N MET A 33 42.31 12.75 18.04
CA MET A 33 43.28 13.78 17.69
C MET A 33 42.60 14.99 17.01
N GLU A 34 43.19 16.13 17.10
CA GLU A 34 42.73 17.35 16.39
C GLU A 34 42.70 17.14 14.88
N LYS A 35 43.66 16.37 14.36
CA LYS A 35 43.72 15.92 12.94
C LYS A 35 43.73 14.41 12.89
N PRO A 36 42.57 13.73 13.03
CA PRO A 36 42.51 12.28 13.11
C PRO A 36 42.83 11.61 11.77
N ASN A 37 43.57 10.51 11.83
CA ASN A 37 43.74 9.58 10.72
C ASN A 37 42.73 8.43 10.88
N PHE A 38 41.52 8.62 10.34
CA PHE A 38 40.47 7.62 10.48
C PHE A 38 40.78 6.29 9.81
N GLN A 39 41.58 6.29 8.74
CA GLN A 39 42.00 5.03 8.12
C GLN A 39 42.88 4.21 9.10
N GLU A 40 43.83 4.84 9.73
CA GLU A 40 44.69 4.18 10.75
C GLU A 40 43.86 3.73 11.96
N ALA A 41 42.89 4.54 12.41
CA ALA A 41 42.01 4.16 13.51
C ALA A 41 41.18 2.91 13.15
N ARG A 42 40.61 2.85 11.93
CA ARG A 42 39.89 1.68 11.40
C ARG A 42 40.78 0.45 11.30
N ASP A 43 41.99 0.60 10.81
CA ASP A 43 42.96 -0.51 10.68
C ASP A 43 43.36 -1.07 12.05
N ASN A 44 43.54 -0.19 13.02
CA ASN A 44 43.88 -0.61 14.40
C ASN A 44 42.73 -1.40 15.06
N ILE A 45 41.44 -1.01 14.86
CA ILE A 45 40.31 -1.68 15.52
C ILE A 45 39.87 -2.97 14.81
N LYS A 46 40.11 -3.09 13.51
CA LYS A 46 39.61 -4.18 12.67
C LYS A 46 39.90 -5.55 13.21
N GLY A 47 41.17 -5.81 13.61
CA GLY A 47 41.59 -7.09 14.14
C GLY A 47 40.96 -7.42 15.50
N ALA A 48 40.67 -6.41 16.32
CA ALA A 48 40.08 -6.61 17.64
C ALA A 48 38.60 -7.04 17.60
N LEU A 49 37.86 -6.69 16.55
CA LEU A 49 36.46 -7.06 16.39
C LEU A 49 36.21 -8.55 16.21
N THR A 50 37.22 -9.30 15.74
CA THR A 50 37.13 -10.75 15.51
C THR A 50 38.01 -11.57 16.42
N ASN A 51 38.92 -10.94 17.17
CA ASN A 51 39.84 -11.63 18.06
C ASN A 51 39.09 -12.24 19.26
N PRO A 52 39.25 -13.51 19.59
CA PRO A 52 38.55 -14.21 20.67
C PRO A 52 38.63 -13.51 22.05
N GLU A 53 39.71 -12.78 22.32
CA GLU A 53 39.93 -12.12 23.62
C GLU A 53 39.36 -10.69 23.71
N THR A 54 38.99 -10.10 22.58
CA THR A 54 38.52 -8.72 22.52
C THR A 54 37.12 -8.56 21.89
N LYS A 55 36.66 -9.53 21.11
CA LYS A 55 35.34 -9.49 20.44
C LYS A 55 34.16 -9.44 21.41
N ASP A 56 34.34 -9.97 22.63
CA ASP A 56 33.32 -10.02 23.67
C ASP A 56 33.51 -8.89 24.73
N ASP A 57 34.42 -7.94 24.46
CA ASP A 57 34.58 -6.73 25.28
C ASP A 57 33.78 -5.55 24.72
N ALA A 58 32.83 -5.03 25.50
CA ALA A 58 32.02 -3.88 25.14
C ALA A 58 32.86 -2.67 24.68
N LYS A 59 34.08 -2.50 25.25
CA LYS A 59 35.01 -1.42 24.85
C LYS A 59 35.39 -1.51 23.38
N THR A 60 35.62 -2.71 22.86
CA THR A 60 36.05 -2.93 21.48
C THR A 60 34.98 -2.37 20.50
N TRP A 61 33.74 -2.73 20.72
CA TRP A 61 32.63 -2.28 19.90
C TRP A 61 32.28 -0.79 20.10
N TYR A 62 32.37 -0.30 21.34
CA TYR A 62 32.22 1.13 21.63
C TYR A 62 33.27 1.96 20.87
N VAL A 63 34.54 1.54 20.89
CA VAL A 63 35.61 2.27 20.18
C VAL A 63 35.41 2.20 18.67
N ALA A 64 35.00 1.05 18.14
CA ALA A 64 34.68 0.93 16.72
C ALA A 64 33.55 1.91 16.31
N GLY A 65 32.46 1.96 17.08
CA GLY A 65 31.38 2.90 16.87
C GLY A 65 31.82 4.35 17.02
N PHE A 66 32.68 4.63 18.00
CA PHE A 66 33.24 5.97 18.22
C PHE A 66 34.10 6.45 17.04
N VAL A 67 34.93 5.59 16.45
CA VAL A 67 35.76 5.91 15.26
C VAL A 67 34.88 6.33 14.08
N GLU A 68 33.87 5.51 13.75
CA GLU A 68 32.97 5.79 12.65
C GLU A 68 32.11 7.04 12.91
N ASN A 69 31.61 7.20 14.14
CA ASN A 69 30.86 8.39 14.53
C ASN A 69 31.70 9.68 14.43
N SER A 70 32.95 9.63 14.88
CA SER A 70 33.83 10.79 14.80
C SER A 70 34.15 11.18 13.34
N TYR A 71 34.24 10.20 12.45
CA TYR A 71 34.35 10.46 11.01
C TYR A 71 33.10 11.17 10.49
N PHE A 72 31.91 10.63 10.79
CA PHE A 72 30.65 11.27 10.44
C PHE A 72 30.57 12.70 10.95
N GLU A 73 30.80 12.93 12.25
CA GLU A 73 30.66 14.26 12.85
C GLU A 73 31.58 15.29 12.20
N LYS A 74 32.84 14.91 11.91
CA LYS A 74 33.80 15.80 11.25
C LYS A 74 33.30 16.20 9.86
N ASP A 75 32.88 15.25 9.05
CA ASP A 75 32.44 15.52 7.68
C ASP A 75 31.08 16.23 7.68
N ASN A 76 30.17 15.90 8.60
CA ASN A 76 28.89 16.59 8.76
C ASN A 76 29.04 18.07 9.12
N VAL A 77 30.02 18.42 9.97
CA VAL A 77 30.36 19.81 10.24
C VAL A 77 30.84 20.52 8.98
N GLN A 78 31.74 19.92 8.20
CA GLN A 78 32.21 20.51 6.94
C GLN A 78 31.05 20.73 5.95
N LYS A 79 30.17 19.74 5.81
CA LYS A 79 28.97 19.84 4.96
C LYS A 79 28.03 20.96 5.42
N THR A 80 27.80 21.08 6.74
CA THR A 80 26.95 22.14 7.31
C THR A 80 27.53 23.54 7.07
N LEU A 81 28.84 23.65 6.99
CA LEU A 81 29.54 24.88 6.60
C LEU A 81 29.58 25.15 5.08
N GLY A 82 28.89 24.30 4.29
CA GLY A 82 28.83 24.45 2.83
C GLY A 82 30.08 23.97 2.09
N MET A 83 30.97 23.22 2.77
CA MET A 83 32.18 22.69 2.16
C MET A 83 31.88 21.42 1.38
N THR A 84 32.53 21.26 0.22
CA THR A 84 32.46 20.00 -0.55
C THR A 84 33.34 18.95 0.13
N LEU A 85 32.75 17.80 0.44
CA LEU A 85 33.48 16.67 1.01
C LEU A 85 34.37 16.00 -0.03
N LYS A 86 35.60 15.65 0.36
CA LYS A 86 36.59 15.05 -0.54
C LYS A 86 36.09 13.76 -1.20
N ASP A 87 35.42 12.92 -0.42
CA ASP A 87 34.97 11.61 -0.86
C ASP A 87 33.45 11.57 -1.11
N GLY A 88 32.80 12.74 -1.14
CA GLY A 88 31.35 12.88 -1.25
C GLY A 88 30.60 12.54 0.04
N ASP A 89 29.28 12.63 -0.02
CA ASP A 89 28.41 12.43 1.16
C ASP A 89 28.23 10.94 1.55
N GLY A 90 28.36 10.01 0.59
CA GLY A 90 28.10 8.59 0.80
C GLY A 90 28.93 7.98 1.94
N PRO A 91 30.28 8.07 1.92
CA PRO A 91 31.14 7.54 2.97
C PRO A 91 30.83 8.10 4.37
N MET A 92 30.42 9.36 4.45
CA MET A 92 30.00 9.98 5.71
C MET A 92 28.75 9.29 6.27
N TYR A 93 27.73 9.07 5.46
CA TYR A 93 26.48 8.41 5.88
C TYR A 93 26.68 6.92 6.12
N ASP A 94 27.53 6.22 5.31
CA ASP A 94 27.89 4.83 5.56
C ASP A 94 28.59 4.68 6.94
N ALA A 95 29.44 5.62 7.34
CA ALA A 95 30.07 5.63 8.65
C ALA A 95 29.05 5.85 9.79
N LEU A 96 28.07 6.74 9.61
CA LEU A 96 26.99 6.92 10.58
C LEU A 96 26.21 5.63 10.83
N VAL A 97 25.78 4.95 9.75
CA VAL A 97 25.08 3.66 9.84
C VAL A 97 25.93 2.62 10.54
N LYS A 98 27.21 2.51 10.18
CA LYS A 98 28.13 1.56 10.77
C LYS A 98 28.42 1.85 12.24
N SER A 99 28.46 3.13 12.63
CA SER A 99 28.59 3.50 14.03
C SER A 99 27.44 2.97 14.88
N TYR A 100 26.22 3.06 14.36
CA TYR A 100 25.02 2.53 15.01
C TYR A 100 25.10 1.02 15.23
N GLU A 101 25.49 0.26 14.19
CA GLU A 101 25.67 -1.19 14.27
C GLU A 101 26.68 -1.59 15.37
N TYR A 102 27.80 -0.90 15.43
CA TYR A 102 28.81 -1.13 16.46
C TYR A 102 28.32 -0.72 17.86
N PHE A 103 27.58 0.37 17.99
CA PHE A 103 26.98 0.76 19.25
C PHE A 103 25.92 -0.23 19.75
N LEU A 104 25.15 -0.86 18.86
CA LEU A 104 24.24 -1.93 19.27
C LEU A 104 24.97 -3.10 19.93
N GLN A 105 26.09 -3.54 19.34
CA GLN A 105 26.93 -4.59 19.93
C GLN A 105 27.55 -4.15 21.26
N ALA A 106 28.03 -2.90 21.33
CA ALA A 106 28.56 -2.36 22.58
C ALA A 106 27.51 -2.35 23.69
N ILE A 107 26.27 -1.91 23.39
CA ILE A 107 25.15 -1.90 24.37
C ILE A 107 24.84 -3.34 24.82
N ALA A 108 24.73 -4.28 23.88
CA ALA A 108 24.43 -5.66 24.20
C ALA A 108 25.44 -6.26 25.20
N LEU A 109 26.74 -5.99 25.00
CA LEU A 109 27.79 -6.49 25.90
C LEU A 109 27.88 -5.67 27.22
N ASP A 110 27.72 -4.35 27.16
CA ASP A 110 27.85 -3.46 28.32
C ASP A 110 26.71 -3.63 29.34
N THR A 111 25.58 -4.19 28.90
CA THR A 111 24.41 -4.45 29.75
C THR A 111 24.34 -5.88 30.27
N LEU A 112 25.34 -6.72 30.01
CA LEU A 112 25.44 -8.03 30.60
C LEU A 112 25.77 -7.95 32.11
N PRO A 113 25.19 -8.83 32.96
CA PRO A 113 25.56 -8.89 34.35
C PRO A 113 27.02 -9.38 34.52
N ASN A 114 27.72 -8.74 35.45
CA ASN A 114 29.07 -9.19 35.84
C ASN A 114 28.99 -10.50 36.68
N GLU A 115 30.16 -11.05 37.06
CA GLU A 115 30.27 -12.28 37.86
C GLU A 115 29.46 -12.25 39.18
N LYS A 116 29.09 -11.07 39.68
CA LYS A 116 28.28 -10.87 40.88
C LYS A 116 26.79 -10.63 40.53
N GLY A 117 26.37 -10.89 39.28
CA GLY A 117 24.99 -10.69 38.81
C GLY A 117 24.57 -9.21 38.70
N LYS A 118 25.50 -8.24 38.82
CA LYS A 118 25.19 -6.82 38.76
C LYS A 118 25.48 -6.23 37.38
N ILE A 119 24.51 -5.48 36.85
CA ILE A 119 24.67 -4.72 35.61
C ILE A 119 25.27 -3.36 35.95
N LYS A 120 26.43 -3.02 35.37
CA LYS A 120 27.14 -1.76 35.54
C LYS A 120 27.63 -1.23 34.20
N PRO A 121 26.76 -0.62 33.38
CA PRO A 121 27.13 -0.14 32.05
C PRO A 121 28.17 1.00 32.15
N ARG A 122 29.18 0.96 31.27
CA ARG A 122 30.25 1.98 31.21
C ARG A 122 30.07 2.91 30.00
N TYR A 123 29.51 2.40 28.89
CA TYR A 123 29.45 3.10 27.60
C TYR A 123 28.04 3.51 27.22
N VAL A 124 27.00 2.91 27.80
CA VAL A 124 25.58 3.17 27.47
C VAL A 124 25.23 4.66 27.54
N LYS A 125 25.75 5.40 28.57
CA LYS A 125 25.45 6.84 28.70
C LYS A 125 26.01 7.66 27.55
N ASP A 126 27.24 7.37 27.11
CA ASP A 126 27.89 8.10 26.03
C ASP A 126 27.24 7.73 24.68
N ILE A 127 26.95 6.44 24.45
CA ILE A 127 26.24 5.97 23.25
C ILE A 127 24.87 6.65 23.16
N ARG A 128 24.09 6.68 24.24
CA ARG A 128 22.80 7.38 24.28
C ARG A 128 22.91 8.84 23.85
N LYS A 129 23.87 9.55 24.41
CA LYS A 129 24.14 10.96 24.09
C LYS A 129 24.45 11.12 22.60
N THR A 130 25.34 10.29 22.07
CA THR A 130 25.76 10.31 20.65
C THR A 130 24.58 10.03 19.71
N LEU A 131 23.79 9.00 20.00
CA LEU A 131 22.63 8.66 19.15
C LEU A 131 21.59 9.78 19.15
N LYS A 132 21.35 10.44 20.29
CA LYS A 132 20.44 11.60 20.35
C LYS A 132 20.98 12.79 19.56
N GLN A 133 22.28 13.10 19.69
CA GLN A 133 22.90 14.22 18.97
C GLN A 133 22.88 14.05 17.45
N ASN A 134 23.00 12.83 16.98
CA ASN A 134 23.12 12.52 15.57
C ASN A 134 21.83 11.97 14.95
N ILE A 135 20.69 12.05 15.68
CA ILE A 135 19.44 11.45 15.19
C ILE A 135 19.02 12.01 13.83
N ASP A 136 19.09 13.31 13.62
CA ASP A 136 18.76 13.96 12.36
C ASP A 136 19.71 13.56 11.22
N GLY A 137 20.92 13.12 11.55
CA GLY A 137 21.86 12.55 10.59
C GLY A 137 21.29 11.31 9.89
N TYR A 138 20.57 10.45 10.62
CA TYR A 138 19.91 9.26 10.03
C TYR A 138 18.72 9.63 9.13
N ALA A 139 17.97 10.68 9.48
CA ALA A 139 16.92 11.19 8.60
C ALA A 139 17.52 11.70 7.27
N ASN A 140 18.59 12.50 7.35
CA ASN A 140 19.29 13.06 6.21
C ASN A 140 19.97 11.97 5.36
N ALA A 141 20.54 10.94 5.99
CA ALA A 141 21.11 9.79 5.29
C ALA A 141 20.03 9.04 4.46
N GLY A 142 18.82 8.87 5.02
CA GLY A 142 17.71 8.29 4.29
C GLY A 142 17.32 9.09 3.05
N VAL A 143 17.25 10.42 3.17
CA VAL A 143 17.00 11.31 2.01
C VAL A 143 18.12 11.16 0.98
N TYR A 144 19.38 11.14 1.43
CA TYR A 144 20.52 10.94 0.53
C TYR A 144 20.41 9.64 -0.25
N TYR A 145 20.25 8.50 0.42
CA TYR A 145 20.15 7.21 -0.26
C TYR A 145 18.92 7.11 -1.16
N PHE A 146 17.80 7.70 -0.75
CA PHE A 146 16.60 7.74 -1.59
C PHE A 146 16.86 8.50 -2.90
N THR A 147 17.51 9.66 -2.84
CA THR A 147 17.86 10.45 -4.03
C THR A 147 18.89 9.77 -4.92
N GLN A 148 19.77 8.95 -4.33
CA GLN A 148 20.71 8.10 -5.07
C GLN A 148 20.04 6.82 -5.62
N LYS A 149 18.73 6.63 -5.42
CA LYS A 149 17.97 5.43 -5.78
C LYS A 149 18.44 4.16 -5.06
N GLU A 150 19.13 4.31 -3.96
CA GLU A 150 19.54 3.22 -3.06
C GLU A 150 18.42 2.93 -2.05
N TYR A 151 17.23 2.61 -2.56
CA TYR A 151 15.98 2.56 -1.79
C TYR A 151 16.01 1.63 -0.59
N LYS A 152 16.67 0.47 -0.73
CA LYS A 152 16.83 -0.45 0.40
C LYS A 152 17.64 0.15 1.53
N LYS A 153 18.72 0.86 1.22
CA LYS A 153 19.49 1.59 2.24
C LYS A 153 18.69 2.72 2.89
N ALA A 154 17.90 3.46 2.08
CA ALA A 154 17.00 4.49 2.61
C ALA A 154 16.00 3.90 3.60
N TYR A 155 15.35 2.79 3.23
CA TYR A 155 14.43 2.06 4.10
C TYR A 155 15.10 1.62 5.41
N ASP A 156 16.29 1.07 5.33
CA ASP A 156 17.01 0.55 6.50
C ASP A 156 17.45 1.70 7.44
N VAL A 157 17.98 2.80 6.90
CA VAL A 157 18.48 3.90 7.71
C VAL A 157 17.35 4.72 8.35
N TRP A 158 16.22 4.92 7.65
CA TRP A 158 15.03 5.48 8.29
C TRP A 158 14.48 4.54 9.38
N GLY A 159 14.63 3.22 9.21
CA GLY A 159 14.37 2.24 10.27
C GLY A 159 15.24 2.45 11.51
N ILE A 160 16.51 2.83 11.35
CA ILE A 160 17.40 3.21 12.48
C ILE A 160 16.86 4.44 13.20
N TYR A 161 16.53 5.50 12.46
CA TYR A 161 15.93 6.71 13.03
C TYR A 161 14.71 6.40 13.91
N LEU A 162 13.78 5.62 13.37
CA LEU A 162 12.53 5.23 14.04
C LEU A 162 12.73 4.29 15.23
N ASN A 163 13.83 3.53 15.24
CA ASN A 163 14.16 2.61 16.33
C ASN A 163 14.86 3.31 17.51
N ILE A 164 15.66 4.35 17.27
CA ILE A 164 16.41 5.03 18.34
C ILE A 164 15.52 5.44 19.52
N PRO A 165 14.37 6.12 19.34
CA PRO A 165 13.49 6.50 20.47
C PRO A 165 12.92 5.30 21.23
N LYS A 166 12.77 4.15 20.55
CA LYS A 166 12.18 2.91 21.11
C LYS A 166 13.19 2.04 21.88
N MET A 167 14.50 2.37 21.80
CA MET A 167 15.55 1.60 22.48
C MET A 167 15.41 1.66 23.99
N SER A 168 15.68 0.56 24.68
CA SER A 168 15.64 0.49 26.16
C SER A 168 16.51 1.53 26.85
N ILE A 169 17.65 1.89 26.25
CA ILE A 169 18.56 2.91 26.75
C ILE A 169 17.97 4.34 26.69
N MET A 170 16.91 4.56 25.89
CA MET A 170 16.20 5.84 25.77
C MET A 170 15.00 5.95 26.73
N LYS A 171 14.75 4.93 27.54
CA LYS A 171 13.59 4.93 28.45
C LYS A 171 13.67 6.12 29.41
N GLY A 172 12.63 6.96 29.40
CA GLY A 172 12.54 8.18 30.22
C GLY A 172 13.16 9.43 29.59
N GLU A 173 13.88 9.30 28.47
CA GLU A 173 14.38 10.44 27.71
C GLU A 173 13.26 11.02 26.83
N LYS A 174 13.12 12.34 26.83
CA LYS A 174 12.19 13.08 25.94
C LYS A 174 12.93 14.15 25.15
N GLU A 175 13.82 14.86 25.81
CA GLU A 175 14.61 15.92 25.20
C GLU A 175 15.57 15.38 24.14
N GLY A 176 15.59 16.00 22.98
CA GLY A 176 16.44 15.62 21.86
C GLY A 176 15.97 14.35 21.12
N LEU A 177 14.71 13.92 21.32
CA LEU A 177 14.05 12.90 20.50
C LEU A 177 12.96 13.54 19.64
N PRO A 178 12.67 12.99 18.46
CA PRO A 178 11.66 13.52 17.54
C PRO A 178 10.25 13.41 18.13
N ALA A 179 9.39 14.34 17.74
CA ALA A 179 7.97 14.30 18.06
C ALA A 179 7.25 13.16 17.31
N ASP A 180 6.14 12.67 17.85
CA ASP A 180 5.35 11.59 17.24
C ASP A 180 4.91 11.91 15.81
N SER A 181 4.58 13.18 15.51
CA SER A 181 4.24 13.62 14.16
C SER A 181 5.39 13.47 13.17
N THR A 182 6.62 13.75 13.62
CA THR A 182 7.84 13.57 12.80
C THR A 182 8.09 12.08 12.56
N LEU A 183 7.90 11.24 13.59
CA LEU A 183 8.03 9.79 13.45
C LEU A 183 7.02 9.23 12.45
N ALA A 184 5.75 9.68 12.49
CA ALA A 184 4.72 9.25 11.55
C ALA A 184 5.09 9.60 10.10
N ILE A 185 5.61 10.81 9.83
CA ILE A 185 6.08 11.21 8.51
C ILE A 185 7.25 10.33 8.05
N LEU A 186 8.21 10.05 8.93
CA LEU A 186 9.37 9.20 8.58
C LEU A 186 8.97 7.74 8.35
N GLU A 187 7.98 7.22 9.07
CA GLU A 187 7.39 5.90 8.79
C GLU A 187 6.82 5.85 7.36
N PHE A 188 6.12 6.91 6.95
CA PHE A 188 5.60 6.98 5.58
C PHE A 188 6.71 7.10 4.53
N ASN A 189 7.73 7.96 4.75
CA ASN A 189 8.88 8.03 3.85
C ASN A 189 9.60 6.67 3.73
N ARG A 190 9.71 5.94 4.83
CA ARG A 190 10.24 4.58 4.84
C ARG A 190 9.39 3.63 4.01
N ALA A 191 8.05 3.77 4.07
CA ALA A 191 7.15 3.00 3.22
C ALA A 191 7.29 3.35 1.73
N LEU A 192 7.46 4.64 1.40
CA LEU A 192 7.76 5.07 0.02
C LEU A 192 9.07 4.46 -0.50
N ALA A 193 10.10 4.36 0.35
CA ALA A 193 11.33 3.66 -0.04
C ALA A 193 11.09 2.17 -0.28
N ALA A 194 10.28 1.51 0.56
CA ALA A 194 9.91 0.11 0.37
C ALA A 194 9.18 -0.13 -0.97
N LEU A 195 8.25 0.74 -1.34
CA LEU A 195 7.54 0.69 -2.64
C LEU A 195 8.51 0.72 -3.84
N GLN A 196 9.62 1.48 -3.72
CA GLN A 196 10.60 1.58 -4.78
C GLN A 196 11.55 0.38 -4.89
N THR A 197 11.52 -0.55 -3.93
CA THR A 197 12.37 -1.77 -3.97
C THR A 197 11.81 -2.87 -4.85
N ASN A 198 10.59 -2.76 -5.35
CA ASN A 198 9.82 -3.82 -6.00
C ASN A 198 9.58 -5.06 -5.12
N ASP A 199 9.73 -4.94 -3.81
CA ASP A 199 9.38 -5.96 -2.82
C ASP A 199 8.01 -5.64 -2.23
N THR A 200 6.97 -6.18 -2.84
CA THR A 200 5.57 -5.96 -2.46
C THR A 200 5.30 -6.34 -0.99
N THR A 201 5.93 -7.40 -0.50
CA THR A 201 5.77 -7.82 0.91
C THR A 201 6.35 -6.77 1.86
N LEU A 202 7.52 -6.24 1.52
CA LEU A 202 8.15 -5.16 2.28
C LEU A 202 7.32 -3.88 2.23
N ALA A 203 6.79 -3.54 1.05
CA ALA A 203 5.95 -2.37 0.83
C ALA A 203 4.66 -2.42 1.67
N ILE A 204 3.89 -3.51 1.57
CA ILE A 204 2.67 -3.73 2.36
C ILE A 204 2.96 -3.66 3.86
N LYS A 205 4.04 -4.30 4.32
CA LYS A 205 4.44 -4.25 5.73
C LYS A 205 4.71 -2.82 6.17
N ALA A 206 5.54 -2.08 5.43
CA ALA A 206 5.93 -0.72 5.77
C ALA A 206 4.74 0.26 5.75
N LEU A 207 3.83 0.14 4.77
CA LEU A 207 2.61 0.93 4.68
C LEU A 207 1.69 0.69 5.88
N ASN A 208 1.51 -0.58 6.29
CA ASN A 208 0.70 -0.90 7.46
C ASN A 208 1.35 -0.45 8.77
N GLU A 209 2.68 -0.50 8.89
CA GLU A 209 3.42 0.07 10.03
C GLU A 209 3.18 1.58 10.12
N ALA A 210 3.33 2.33 9.02
CA ALA A 210 3.10 3.76 8.97
C ALA A 210 1.64 4.14 9.34
N LYS A 211 0.66 3.42 8.78
CA LYS A 211 -0.76 3.57 9.12
C LYS A 211 -1.01 3.31 10.62
N GLY A 212 -0.44 2.24 11.16
CA GLY A 212 -0.58 1.86 12.59
C GLY A 212 0.09 2.84 13.55
N ASN A 213 1.12 3.55 13.11
CA ASN A 213 1.87 4.53 13.89
C ASN A 213 1.37 5.98 13.71
N GLY A 214 0.19 6.18 13.13
CA GLY A 214 -0.52 7.44 13.12
C GLY A 214 -0.50 8.21 11.79
N TYR A 215 0.10 7.68 10.73
CA TYR A 215 -0.01 8.28 9.40
C TYR A 215 -1.31 7.83 8.72
N ASN A 216 -2.38 8.61 8.88
CA ASN A 216 -3.72 8.32 8.37
C ASN A 216 -4.13 9.28 7.24
N GLN A 217 -3.26 9.45 6.24
CA GLN A 217 -3.54 10.25 5.05
C GLN A 217 -4.08 9.37 3.91
N ASN A 218 -4.82 9.98 2.99
CA ASN A 218 -5.47 9.29 1.88
C ASN A 218 -4.48 8.51 0.98
N ASP A 219 -3.29 9.04 0.78
CA ASP A 219 -2.26 8.45 -0.08
C ASP A 219 -1.79 7.07 0.39
N ILE A 220 -1.67 6.82 1.71
CA ILE A 220 -1.27 5.50 2.21
C ILE A 220 -2.31 4.42 1.90
N TYR A 221 -3.61 4.79 1.93
CA TYR A 221 -4.68 3.86 1.57
C TYR A 221 -4.67 3.57 0.07
N LYS A 222 -4.39 4.58 -0.78
CA LYS A 222 -4.24 4.40 -2.24
C LYS A 222 -3.10 3.44 -2.57
N TYR A 223 -1.95 3.57 -1.91
CA TYR A 223 -0.84 2.63 -2.07
C TYR A 223 -1.19 1.22 -1.59
N LEU A 224 -1.83 1.08 -0.43
CA LEU A 224 -2.27 -0.25 0.05
C LEU A 224 -3.28 -0.91 -0.88
N VAL A 225 -4.24 -0.13 -1.41
CA VAL A 225 -5.20 -0.65 -2.42
C VAL A 225 -4.45 -1.16 -3.63
N TYR A 226 -3.50 -0.40 -4.18
CA TYR A 226 -2.69 -0.82 -5.32
C TYR A 226 -1.92 -2.12 -5.04
N GLU A 227 -1.23 -2.20 -3.91
CA GLU A 227 -0.45 -3.38 -3.55
C GLU A 227 -1.33 -4.63 -3.32
N TYR A 228 -2.50 -4.47 -2.71
CA TYR A 228 -3.43 -5.60 -2.53
C TYR A 228 -4.13 -6.02 -3.84
N GLU A 229 -4.36 -5.11 -4.78
CA GLU A 229 -4.80 -5.44 -6.14
C GLU A 229 -3.73 -6.27 -6.86
N MET A 230 -2.47 -5.84 -6.81
CA MET A 230 -1.35 -6.54 -7.46
C MET A 230 -1.10 -7.93 -6.88
N THR A 231 -1.30 -8.12 -5.57
CA THR A 231 -1.14 -9.42 -4.90
C THR A 231 -2.40 -10.27 -4.90
N GLN A 232 -3.52 -9.75 -5.42
CA GLN A 232 -4.83 -10.41 -5.39
C GLN A 232 -5.31 -10.76 -3.98
N ASP A 233 -4.84 -10.01 -2.97
CA ASP A 233 -5.29 -10.16 -1.58
C ASP A 233 -6.65 -9.48 -1.38
N THR A 234 -7.69 -10.13 -1.88
CA THR A 234 -9.07 -9.62 -1.87
C THR A 234 -9.56 -9.28 -0.46
N ALA A 235 -9.14 -10.03 0.55
CA ALA A 235 -9.61 -9.81 1.92
C ALA A 235 -9.08 -8.48 2.48
N ASN A 236 -7.76 -8.22 2.37
CA ASN A 236 -7.16 -6.98 2.80
C ASN A 236 -7.53 -5.80 1.89
N LEU A 237 -7.75 -6.05 0.59
CA LEU A 237 -8.26 -5.06 -0.34
C LEU A 237 -9.64 -4.53 0.09
N ILE A 238 -10.62 -5.41 0.34
CA ILE A 238 -11.95 -5.02 0.82
C ILE A 238 -11.84 -4.20 2.11
N LYS A 239 -11.07 -4.70 3.08
CA LYS A 239 -10.88 -4.01 4.35
C LYS A 239 -10.30 -2.60 4.17
N THR A 240 -9.28 -2.47 3.32
CA THR A 240 -8.62 -1.18 3.05
C THR A 240 -9.55 -0.21 2.33
N LEU A 241 -10.34 -0.70 1.36
CA LEU A 241 -11.33 0.09 0.66
C LEU A 241 -12.44 0.58 1.60
N GLN A 242 -12.94 -0.28 2.50
CA GLN A 242 -13.94 0.10 3.51
C GLN A 242 -13.41 1.13 4.51
N GLU A 243 -12.17 0.98 4.96
CA GLU A 243 -11.51 1.97 5.83
C GLU A 243 -11.33 3.30 5.10
N GLY A 244 -10.85 3.28 3.85
CA GLY A 244 -10.65 4.46 3.00
C GLY A 244 -11.96 5.19 2.71
N GLU A 245 -13.03 4.46 2.35
CA GLU A 245 -14.36 5.02 2.16
C GLU A 245 -14.85 5.72 3.42
N LYS A 246 -14.77 5.06 4.57
CA LYS A 246 -15.21 5.63 5.85
C LYS A 246 -14.47 6.92 6.23
N LEU A 247 -13.16 6.98 5.97
CA LEU A 247 -12.31 8.10 6.38
C LEU A 247 -12.36 9.27 5.41
N PHE A 248 -12.43 9.00 4.10
CA PHE A 248 -12.15 10.01 3.07
C PHE A 248 -13.35 10.35 2.16
N LYS A 249 -14.51 9.68 2.28
CA LYS A 249 -15.68 9.93 1.40
C LYS A 249 -16.14 11.38 1.32
N ASN A 250 -15.82 12.21 2.31
CA ASN A 250 -16.16 13.64 2.33
C ASN A 250 -14.97 14.53 1.94
N GLU A 251 -13.80 13.94 1.66
CA GLU A 251 -12.63 14.69 1.20
C GLU A 251 -12.87 15.18 -0.23
N MET A 252 -12.51 16.44 -0.48
CA MET A 252 -12.54 16.98 -1.83
C MET A 252 -11.22 16.72 -2.53
N VAL A 253 -11.27 16.02 -3.64
CA VAL A 253 -10.10 15.66 -4.43
C VAL A 253 -10.15 16.29 -5.81
N GLU A 254 -8.99 16.62 -6.35
CA GLU A 254 -8.87 17.09 -7.72
C GLU A 254 -8.98 15.92 -8.70
N VAL A 255 -9.90 16.03 -9.66
CA VAL A 255 -10.01 15.08 -10.77
C VAL A 255 -10.00 15.83 -12.09
N LYS A 256 -9.50 15.17 -13.13
CA LYS A 256 -9.58 15.71 -14.49
C LYS A 256 -10.83 15.17 -15.18
N ASP A 257 -11.57 16.08 -15.82
CA ASP A 257 -12.68 15.71 -16.70
C ASP A 257 -12.17 15.13 -18.03
N GLU A 258 -13.08 14.68 -18.88
CA GLU A 258 -12.76 14.11 -20.21
C GLU A 258 -12.02 15.10 -21.12
N ASN A 259 -12.15 16.41 -20.88
CA ASN A 259 -11.47 17.46 -21.60
C ASN A 259 -10.13 17.88 -20.98
N GLY A 260 -9.73 17.23 -19.87
CA GLY A 260 -8.52 17.50 -19.13
C GLY A 260 -8.61 18.68 -18.15
N ASN A 261 -9.79 19.26 -17.94
CA ASN A 261 -9.99 20.34 -16.97
C ASN A 261 -10.04 19.77 -15.55
N THR A 262 -9.39 20.46 -14.63
CA THR A 262 -9.40 20.08 -13.21
C THR A 262 -10.70 20.53 -12.55
N LYS A 263 -11.38 19.63 -11.87
CA LYS A 263 -12.52 19.92 -11.00
C LYS A 263 -12.35 19.28 -9.63
N MET A 264 -12.95 19.90 -8.62
CA MET A 264 -13.04 19.32 -7.28
C MET A 264 -14.28 18.45 -7.17
N GLN A 265 -14.12 17.23 -6.66
CA GLN A 265 -15.23 16.34 -6.33
C GLN A 265 -14.95 15.56 -5.04
N LYS A 266 -16.01 15.00 -4.45
CA LYS A 266 -15.83 14.08 -3.29
C LYS A 266 -15.00 12.85 -3.68
N GLU A 267 -14.22 12.34 -2.74
CA GLU A 267 -13.47 11.09 -2.93
C GLU A 267 -14.43 9.89 -2.95
N ILE A 268 -14.69 9.37 -4.13
CA ILE A 268 -15.59 8.23 -4.37
C ILE A 268 -14.86 6.99 -4.89
N THR A 269 -13.55 7.10 -5.09
CA THR A 269 -12.75 6.02 -5.69
C THR A 269 -12.85 4.72 -4.91
N TYR A 270 -12.80 4.80 -3.58
CA TYR A 270 -12.94 3.63 -2.70
C TYR A 270 -14.29 2.98 -2.84
N THR A 271 -15.36 3.78 -2.86
CA THR A 271 -16.74 3.30 -2.98
C THR A 271 -16.97 2.61 -4.33
N LEU A 272 -16.51 3.22 -5.44
CA LEU A 272 -16.65 2.62 -6.77
C LEU A 272 -15.85 1.32 -6.89
N LYS A 273 -14.63 1.26 -6.35
CA LYS A 273 -13.83 0.03 -6.32
C LYS A 273 -14.51 -1.06 -5.48
N LEU A 274 -15.13 -0.73 -4.34
CA LEU A 274 -15.90 -1.68 -3.52
C LEU A 274 -17.09 -2.25 -4.28
N ILE A 275 -17.88 -1.40 -4.93
CA ILE A 275 -19.03 -1.83 -5.74
C ILE A 275 -18.56 -2.82 -6.80
N ASN A 276 -17.53 -2.48 -7.58
CA ASN A 276 -17.00 -3.36 -8.62
C ASN A 276 -16.50 -4.69 -8.04
N LEU A 277 -15.77 -4.65 -6.93
CA LEU A 277 -15.24 -5.85 -6.31
C LEU A 277 -16.34 -6.78 -5.77
N TYR A 278 -17.39 -6.21 -5.19
CA TYR A 278 -18.57 -6.97 -4.75
C TYR A 278 -19.32 -7.59 -5.93
N ILE A 279 -19.47 -6.85 -7.04
CA ILE A 279 -20.07 -7.37 -8.27
C ILE A 279 -19.27 -8.59 -8.79
N PHE A 280 -17.96 -8.46 -8.96
CA PHE A 280 -17.10 -9.54 -9.42
C PHE A 280 -17.06 -10.75 -8.47
N SER A 281 -17.28 -10.52 -7.18
CA SER A 281 -17.32 -11.55 -6.16
C SER A 281 -18.71 -12.18 -5.98
N GLY A 282 -19.72 -11.76 -6.77
CA GLY A 282 -21.12 -12.22 -6.64
C GLY A 282 -21.82 -11.74 -5.36
N LYS A 283 -21.23 -10.76 -4.65
CA LYS A 283 -21.77 -10.17 -3.42
C LYS A 283 -22.72 -9.01 -3.75
N TYR A 284 -23.83 -9.36 -4.40
CA TYR A 284 -24.75 -8.35 -4.96
C TYR A 284 -25.45 -7.53 -3.89
N ASP A 285 -25.76 -8.09 -2.72
CA ASP A 285 -26.41 -7.35 -1.64
C ASP A 285 -25.48 -6.30 -1.05
N GLU A 286 -24.19 -6.61 -0.85
CA GLU A 286 -23.18 -5.66 -0.42
C GLU A 286 -22.95 -4.56 -1.48
N ALA A 287 -22.94 -4.93 -2.77
CA ALA A 287 -22.83 -3.96 -3.85
C ALA A 287 -24.02 -2.99 -3.86
N ILE A 288 -25.24 -3.49 -3.68
CA ILE A 288 -26.45 -2.68 -3.62
C ILE A 288 -26.42 -1.74 -2.42
N ALA A 289 -26.08 -2.24 -1.22
CA ALA A 289 -26.01 -1.42 -0.02
C ALA A 289 -24.97 -0.29 -0.14
N THR A 290 -23.81 -0.61 -0.75
CA THR A 290 -22.77 0.40 -1.02
C THR A 290 -23.24 1.45 -2.02
N LEU A 291 -23.94 1.01 -3.09
CA LEU A 291 -24.49 1.90 -4.12
C LEU A 291 -25.62 2.80 -3.57
N GLU A 292 -26.41 2.29 -2.62
CA GLU A 292 -27.44 3.09 -1.93
C GLU A 292 -26.84 4.24 -1.13
N SER A 293 -25.69 4.03 -0.52
CA SER A 293 -24.96 5.08 0.19
C SER A 293 -24.52 6.21 -0.77
N VAL A 294 -24.08 5.86 -1.98
CA VAL A 294 -23.74 6.87 -3.02
C VAL A 294 -24.98 7.57 -3.55
N LEU A 295 -26.05 6.83 -3.81
CA LEU A 295 -27.32 7.39 -4.28
C LEU A 295 -28.00 8.31 -3.26
N ALA A 296 -27.72 8.15 -1.96
CA ALA A 296 -28.19 9.10 -0.95
C ALA A 296 -27.53 10.48 -1.11
N ASP A 297 -26.27 10.53 -1.55
CA ASP A 297 -25.56 11.78 -1.86
C ASP A 297 -25.86 12.29 -3.29
N GLU A 298 -26.05 11.39 -4.26
CA GLU A 298 -26.27 11.69 -5.68
C GLU A 298 -27.57 11.05 -6.21
N PRO A 299 -28.74 11.45 -5.70
CA PRO A 299 -30.03 10.79 -6.05
C PRO A 299 -30.42 10.93 -7.52
N ASN A 300 -29.84 11.88 -8.24
CA ASN A 300 -30.12 12.15 -9.65
C ASN A 300 -29.04 11.62 -10.59
N ASN A 301 -28.25 10.62 -10.18
CA ASN A 301 -27.29 9.96 -11.03
C ASN A 301 -27.94 8.76 -11.74
N ALA A 302 -28.32 8.94 -13.01
CA ALA A 302 -29.00 7.91 -13.82
C ALA A 302 -28.15 6.64 -13.99
N GLU A 303 -26.83 6.77 -14.07
CA GLU A 303 -25.92 5.64 -14.22
C GLU A 303 -25.93 4.74 -12.98
N TYR A 304 -25.91 5.33 -11.79
CA TYR A 304 -25.96 4.53 -10.54
C TYR A 304 -27.29 3.80 -10.37
N TRP A 305 -28.41 4.43 -10.79
CA TRP A 305 -29.71 3.75 -10.83
C TRP A 305 -29.71 2.59 -11.82
N ASN A 306 -29.12 2.76 -13.00
CA ASN A 306 -28.97 1.69 -13.99
C ASN A 306 -28.09 0.53 -13.46
N VAL A 307 -26.96 0.82 -12.81
CA VAL A 307 -26.11 -0.21 -12.17
C VAL A 307 -26.90 -0.97 -11.11
N LYS A 308 -27.67 -0.27 -10.26
CA LYS A 308 -28.52 -0.89 -9.24
C LYS A 308 -29.57 -1.82 -9.86
N GLY A 309 -30.18 -1.39 -10.97
CA GLY A 309 -31.12 -2.20 -11.74
C GLY A 309 -30.48 -3.50 -12.28
N ASN A 310 -29.26 -3.42 -12.83
CA ASN A 310 -28.53 -4.57 -13.31
C ASN A 310 -28.19 -5.57 -12.17
N LEU A 311 -27.89 -5.06 -10.96
CA LEU A 311 -27.64 -5.91 -9.79
C LEU A 311 -28.90 -6.67 -9.35
N TYR A 312 -30.06 -6.02 -9.34
CA TYR A 312 -31.32 -6.69 -9.07
C TYR A 312 -31.70 -7.70 -10.16
N GLU A 313 -31.45 -7.39 -11.44
CA GLU A 313 -31.63 -8.34 -12.54
C GLU A 313 -30.77 -9.60 -12.36
N SER A 314 -29.49 -9.43 -11.97
CA SER A 314 -28.57 -10.55 -11.68
C SER A 314 -29.08 -11.44 -10.54
N GLN A 315 -29.83 -10.87 -9.60
CA GLN A 315 -30.51 -11.60 -8.53
C GLN A 315 -31.90 -12.13 -8.94
N LYS A 316 -32.33 -11.92 -10.20
CA LYS A 316 -33.67 -12.23 -10.70
C LYS A 316 -34.82 -11.51 -9.97
N LYS A 317 -34.49 -10.39 -9.34
CA LYS A 317 -35.46 -9.49 -8.70
C LYS A 317 -35.98 -8.48 -9.72
N TYR A 318 -36.75 -8.99 -10.69
CA TYR A 318 -37.11 -8.24 -11.91
C TYR A 318 -37.91 -6.98 -11.65
N ASP A 319 -38.88 -7.02 -10.72
CA ASP A 319 -39.69 -5.83 -10.38
C ASP A 319 -38.80 -4.68 -9.85
N GLN A 320 -37.91 -4.98 -8.91
CA GLN A 320 -36.96 -4.00 -8.35
C GLN A 320 -35.96 -3.51 -9.41
N SER A 321 -35.57 -4.37 -10.33
CA SER A 321 -34.71 -4.04 -11.46
C SER A 321 -35.38 -3.00 -12.36
N ILE A 322 -36.63 -3.24 -12.76
CA ILE A 322 -37.43 -2.32 -13.60
C ILE A 322 -37.62 -0.98 -12.91
N GLU A 323 -37.99 -0.95 -11.62
CA GLU A 323 -38.12 0.31 -10.85
C GLU A 323 -36.83 1.14 -10.89
N CYS A 324 -35.66 0.51 -10.77
CA CYS A 324 -34.37 1.19 -10.84
C CYS A 324 -34.10 1.76 -12.24
N PHE A 325 -34.38 0.99 -13.29
CA PHE A 325 -34.22 1.46 -14.68
C PHE A 325 -35.22 2.57 -15.01
N GLU A 326 -36.46 2.47 -14.55
CA GLU A 326 -37.47 3.55 -14.69
C GLU A 326 -37.00 4.81 -14.01
N LYS A 327 -36.36 4.71 -12.84
CA LYS A 327 -35.75 5.86 -12.17
C LYS A 327 -34.63 6.44 -13.02
N ALA A 328 -33.76 5.62 -13.60
CA ALA A 328 -32.68 6.06 -14.48
C ALA A 328 -33.22 6.83 -15.71
N ILE A 329 -34.28 6.31 -16.40
CA ILE A 329 -34.88 7.01 -17.54
C ILE A 329 -35.68 8.22 -17.14
N SER A 330 -36.25 8.30 -15.91
CA SER A 330 -36.90 9.51 -15.40
C SER A 330 -35.91 10.66 -15.21
N ILE A 331 -34.66 10.35 -14.89
CA ILE A 331 -33.56 11.33 -14.74
C ILE A 331 -32.98 11.69 -16.11
N ASN A 332 -32.72 10.68 -16.96
CA ASN A 332 -32.22 10.87 -18.31
C ASN A 332 -33.10 10.09 -19.33
N PRO A 333 -34.09 10.73 -19.94
CA PRO A 333 -35.00 10.08 -20.90
C PRO A 333 -34.33 9.55 -22.18
N SER A 334 -33.10 9.99 -22.46
CA SER A 334 -32.28 9.52 -23.59
C SER A 334 -31.23 8.48 -23.19
N TYR A 335 -31.37 7.88 -22.02
CA TYR A 335 -30.44 6.85 -21.56
C TYR A 335 -30.76 5.49 -22.21
N ALA A 336 -30.19 5.26 -23.39
CA ALA A 336 -30.46 4.09 -24.21
C ALA A 336 -30.22 2.77 -23.48
N ASP A 337 -29.15 2.70 -22.64
CA ASP A 337 -28.79 1.46 -21.92
C ASP A 337 -29.86 1.09 -20.87
N ALA A 338 -30.43 2.06 -20.16
CA ALA A 338 -31.51 1.81 -19.21
C ALA A 338 -32.79 1.37 -19.92
N LEU A 339 -33.12 2.01 -21.05
CA LEU A 339 -34.25 1.60 -21.90
C LEU A 339 -34.06 0.14 -22.42
N GLY A 340 -32.87 -0.14 -22.98
CA GLY A 340 -32.52 -1.49 -23.45
C GLY A 340 -32.57 -2.53 -22.31
N SER A 341 -32.20 -2.16 -21.10
CA SER A 341 -32.28 -3.03 -19.92
C SER A 341 -33.71 -3.38 -19.53
N ILE A 342 -34.66 -2.44 -19.53
CA ILE A 342 -36.07 -2.74 -19.30
C ILE A 342 -36.60 -3.68 -20.42
N GLY A 343 -36.24 -3.34 -21.66
CA GLY A 343 -36.60 -4.19 -22.83
C GLY A 343 -36.09 -5.61 -22.62
N ARG A 344 -34.83 -5.76 -22.19
CA ARG A 344 -34.20 -7.06 -21.92
C ARG A 344 -34.90 -7.87 -20.81
N VAL A 345 -35.26 -7.22 -19.72
CA VAL A 345 -35.99 -7.91 -18.64
C VAL A 345 -37.29 -8.47 -19.12
N TYR A 346 -38.14 -7.70 -19.81
CA TYR A 346 -39.42 -8.20 -20.36
C TYR A 346 -39.21 -9.25 -21.45
N PHE A 347 -38.21 -9.09 -22.31
CA PHE A 347 -37.86 -10.06 -23.32
C PHE A 347 -37.46 -11.41 -22.70
N ASN A 348 -36.57 -11.39 -21.70
CA ASN A 348 -36.12 -12.59 -21.01
C ASN A 348 -37.26 -13.28 -20.27
N LEU A 349 -38.15 -12.52 -19.64
CA LEU A 349 -39.38 -13.06 -19.04
C LEU A 349 -40.29 -13.73 -20.08
N ALA A 350 -40.45 -13.13 -21.28
CA ALA A 350 -41.23 -13.74 -22.38
C ALA A 350 -40.60 -15.05 -22.82
N VAL A 351 -39.26 -15.09 -23.00
CA VAL A 351 -38.55 -16.32 -23.40
C VAL A 351 -38.66 -17.39 -22.30
N GLN A 352 -38.49 -17.03 -21.07
CA GLN A 352 -38.67 -17.94 -19.92
C GLN A 352 -40.07 -18.54 -19.91
N LYS A 353 -41.10 -17.68 -20.06
CA LYS A 353 -42.49 -18.10 -20.04
C LYS A 353 -42.81 -19.01 -21.23
N ASN A 354 -42.30 -18.69 -22.42
CA ASN A 354 -42.44 -19.51 -23.61
C ASN A 354 -41.83 -20.89 -23.41
N ASN A 355 -40.69 -21.00 -22.75
CA ASN A 355 -40.06 -22.28 -22.41
C ASN A 355 -40.91 -23.10 -21.42
N GLU A 356 -41.51 -22.44 -20.42
CA GLU A 356 -42.41 -23.09 -19.44
C GLU A 356 -43.62 -23.72 -20.12
N ILE A 357 -44.28 -22.99 -21.04
CA ILE A 357 -45.46 -23.48 -21.73
C ILE A 357 -45.14 -24.47 -22.86
N SER A 358 -43.89 -24.56 -23.31
CA SER A 358 -43.49 -25.48 -24.41
C SER A 358 -43.73 -26.94 -24.09
N THR A 359 -43.94 -27.30 -22.83
CA THR A 359 -44.30 -28.64 -22.36
C THR A 359 -45.79 -28.98 -22.58
N ILE A 360 -46.63 -28.01 -22.93
CA ILE A 360 -48.05 -28.19 -23.21
C ILE A 360 -48.21 -28.89 -24.56
N THR A 361 -48.68 -30.13 -24.59
CA THR A 361 -48.87 -30.94 -25.78
C THR A 361 -50.19 -30.66 -26.53
N ASP A 362 -51.16 -30.06 -25.87
CA ASP A 362 -52.44 -29.67 -26.47
C ASP A 362 -52.28 -28.32 -27.19
N ASN A 363 -52.42 -28.31 -28.51
CA ASN A 363 -52.21 -27.11 -29.32
C ASN A 363 -53.13 -25.95 -28.97
N ALA A 364 -54.40 -26.19 -28.62
CA ALA A 364 -55.33 -25.12 -28.25
C ALA A 364 -54.92 -24.46 -26.93
N LYS A 365 -54.57 -25.27 -25.93
CA LYS A 365 -54.06 -24.77 -24.62
C LYS A 365 -52.72 -24.09 -24.75
N TYR A 366 -51.82 -24.59 -25.59
CA TYR A 366 -50.55 -23.92 -25.87
C TYR A 366 -50.77 -22.52 -26.47
N THR A 367 -51.65 -22.43 -27.49
CA THR A 367 -51.95 -21.14 -28.12
C THR A 367 -52.57 -20.17 -27.13
N GLU A 368 -53.55 -20.61 -26.33
CA GLU A 368 -54.17 -19.80 -25.28
C GLU A 368 -53.14 -19.30 -24.25
N ALA A 369 -52.28 -20.19 -23.75
CA ALA A 369 -51.21 -19.84 -22.81
C ALA A 369 -50.22 -18.83 -23.40
N ARG A 370 -49.85 -19.04 -24.68
CA ARG A 370 -48.94 -18.15 -25.40
C ARG A 370 -49.54 -16.73 -25.56
N GLU A 371 -50.78 -16.63 -25.93
CA GLU A 371 -51.50 -15.35 -26.07
C GLU A 371 -51.65 -14.61 -24.73
N LYS A 372 -51.93 -15.34 -23.65
CA LYS A 372 -52.17 -14.74 -22.35
C LYS A 372 -50.89 -14.42 -21.57
N GLU A 373 -49.83 -15.22 -21.69
CA GLU A 373 -48.69 -15.17 -20.81
C GLU A 373 -47.37 -14.72 -21.47
N VAL A 374 -47.22 -15.02 -22.81
CA VAL A 374 -45.96 -14.73 -23.53
C VAL A 374 -46.06 -13.45 -24.35
N LEU A 375 -47.08 -13.33 -25.21
CA LEU A 375 -47.18 -12.19 -26.13
C LEU A 375 -47.26 -10.85 -25.40
N PRO A 376 -48.00 -10.69 -24.26
CA PRO A 376 -48.01 -9.44 -23.52
C PRO A 376 -46.64 -9.00 -23.01
N LEU A 377 -45.75 -9.94 -22.74
CA LEU A 377 -44.36 -9.60 -22.29
C LEU A 377 -43.53 -9.08 -23.46
N PHE A 378 -43.66 -9.66 -24.67
CA PHE A 378 -43.04 -9.11 -25.88
C PHE A 378 -43.60 -7.73 -26.21
N GLU A 379 -44.91 -7.54 -26.06
CA GLU A 379 -45.54 -6.21 -26.25
C GLU A 379 -45.03 -5.17 -25.28
N LYS A 380 -44.78 -5.53 -23.99
CA LYS A 380 -44.15 -4.67 -23.04
C LYS A 380 -42.69 -4.37 -23.37
N SER A 381 -41.94 -5.32 -23.86
CA SER A 381 -40.53 -5.19 -24.25
C SER A 381 -40.34 -4.25 -25.44
N ARG A 382 -41.24 -4.32 -26.43
CA ARG A 382 -41.12 -3.64 -27.71
C ARG A 382 -40.83 -2.14 -27.64
N PRO A 383 -41.63 -1.31 -26.96
CA PRO A 383 -41.45 0.15 -26.97
C PRO A 383 -40.09 0.58 -26.35
N TYR A 384 -39.59 -0.16 -25.40
CA TYR A 384 -38.31 0.12 -24.79
C TYR A 384 -37.15 -0.15 -25.74
N TYR A 385 -37.16 -1.29 -26.42
CA TYR A 385 -36.13 -1.59 -27.41
C TYR A 385 -36.23 -0.71 -28.66
N GLU A 386 -37.45 -0.35 -29.11
CA GLU A 386 -37.61 0.59 -30.23
C GLU A 386 -36.97 1.91 -29.91
N LYS A 387 -37.22 2.46 -28.71
CA LYS A 387 -36.63 3.72 -28.30
C LYS A 387 -35.12 3.62 -28.05
N ALA A 388 -34.63 2.52 -27.48
CA ALA A 388 -33.22 2.26 -27.32
C ALA A 388 -32.47 2.19 -28.65
N TYR A 389 -33.05 1.51 -29.62
CA TYR A 389 -32.52 1.38 -30.99
C TYR A 389 -32.55 2.71 -31.76
N GLU A 390 -33.59 3.54 -31.57
CA GLU A 390 -33.63 4.90 -32.12
C GLU A 390 -32.48 5.74 -31.65
N LEU A 391 -32.09 5.63 -30.35
CA LEU A 391 -31.01 6.35 -29.73
C LEU A 391 -29.62 5.80 -30.06
N LYS A 392 -29.52 4.46 -30.23
CA LYS A 392 -28.27 3.74 -30.56
C LYS A 392 -28.51 2.72 -31.65
N PRO A 393 -28.65 3.13 -32.92
CA PRO A 393 -28.96 2.20 -34.03
C PRO A 393 -27.83 1.24 -34.35
N ASP A 394 -26.59 1.55 -33.96
CA ASP A 394 -25.43 0.68 -34.20
C ASP A 394 -25.26 -0.41 -33.13
N GLU A 395 -26.17 -0.49 -32.12
CA GLU A 395 -26.12 -1.51 -31.09
C GLU A 395 -26.75 -2.84 -31.61
N PRO A 396 -25.95 -3.89 -31.84
CA PRO A 396 -26.44 -5.13 -32.45
C PRO A 396 -27.48 -5.85 -31.60
N ASP A 397 -27.38 -5.74 -30.27
CA ASP A 397 -28.28 -6.44 -29.35
C ASP A 397 -29.71 -5.90 -29.46
N TYR A 398 -29.88 -4.58 -29.66
CA TYR A 398 -31.19 -4.00 -29.84
C TYR A 398 -31.86 -4.43 -31.15
N LYS A 399 -31.08 -4.44 -32.21
CA LYS A 399 -31.54 -4.93 -33.51
C LYS A 399 -31.95 -6.41 -33.45
N TYR A 400 -31.14 -7.23 -32.79
CA TYR A 400 -31.43 -8.66 -32.59
C TYR A 400 -32.71 -8.87 -31.78
N ALA A 401 -32.86 -8.14 -30.66
CA ALA A 401 -34.04 -8.23 -29.80
C ALA A 401 -35.32 -7.83 -30.55
N LEU A 402 -35.31 -6.69 -31.26
CA LEU A 402 -36.43 -6.18 -32.01
C LEU A 402 -36.86 -7.14 -33.12
N ARG A 403 -35.91 -7.74 -33.85
CA ARG A 403 -36.21 -8.77 -34.85
C ARG A 403 -36.97 -9.95 -34.24
N ASN A 404 -36.56 -10.45 -33.09
CA ASN A 404 -37.23 -11.54 -32.39
C ASN A 404 -38.61 -11.13 -31.86
N ILE A 405 -38.74 -9.91 -31.34
CA ILE A 405 -40.02 -9.37 -30.86
C ILE A 405 -41.01 -9.26 -32.00
N TYR A 406 -40.64 -8.66 -33.14
CA TYR A 406 -41.51 -8.52 -34.30
C TYR A 406 -41.92 -9.89 -34.89
N TYR A 407 -41.01 -10.85 -34.95
CA TYR A 407 -41.30 -12.22 -35.34
C TYR A 407 -42.36 -12.85 -34.42
N ASN A 408 -42.21 -12.77 -33.10
CA ASN A 408 -43.11 -13.36 -32.13
C ASN A 408 -44.50 -12.69 -32.13
N LEU A 409 -44.56 -11.40 -32.41
CA LEU A 409 -45.79 -10.59 -32.46
C LEU A 409 -46.47 -10.65 -33.86
N ASN A 410 -45.91 -11.40 -34.86
CA ASN A 410 -46.35 -11.45 -36.24
C ASN A 410 -46.39 -10.05 -36.93
N ASP A 411 -45.52 -9.12 -36.54
CA ASP A 411 -45.37 -7.81 -37.17
C ASP A 411 -44.46 -7.91 -38.40
N ALA A 412 -45.00 -8.40 -39.49
CA ALA A 412 -44.24 -8.68 -40.72
C ALA A 412 -43.68 -7.41 -41.37
N GLU A 413 -44.34 -6.27 -41.22
CA GLU A 413 -43.89 -4.99 -41.77
C GLU A 413 -42.61 -4.50 -41.07
N LYS A 414 -42.64 -4.41 -39.73
CA LYS A 414 -41.48 -4.00 -38.94
C LYS A 414 -40.35 -5.03 -39.01
N LEU A 415 -40.66 -6.30 -39.06
CA LEU A 415 -39.65 -7.37 -39.24
C LEU A 415 -38.88 -7.15 -40.52
N LYS A 416 -39.57 -6.97 -41.67
CA LYS A 416 -38.93 -6.70 -42.95
C LYS A 416 -38.12 -5.38 -42.95
N ALA A 417 -38.63 -4.35 -42.31
CA ALA A 417 -37.95 -3.07 -42.23
C ALA A 417 -36.62 -3.17 -41.46
N ILE A 418 -36.56 -3.89 -40.32
CA ILE A 418 -35.34 -4.04 -39.53
C ILE A 418 -34.34 -5.01 -40.15
N GLU A 419 -34.78 -5.97 -40.95
CA GLU A 419 -33.91 -6.89 -41.70
C GLU A 419 -33.29 -6.26 -42.94
N GLY A 420 -33.95 -5.27 -43.51
CA GLY A 420 -33.50 -4.52 -44.70
C GLY A 420 -32.57 -3.35 -44.43
N GLN A 421 -32.34 -3.06 -43.17
CA GLN A 421 -31.35 -2.08 -42.67
C GLN A 421 -30.09 -2.88 -42.27
#